data_0bc005d1f79c73c28cd049b544fd65ac
#
_entry.id   0bc005d1f79c73c28cd049b544fd65ac
#
_cell.length_a   1.000
_cell.length_b   1.000
_cell.length_c   1.000
_cell.angle_alpha   90.00
_cell.angle_beta   90.00
_cell.angle_gamma   90.00
#
_symmetry.space_group_name_H-M   'P 1'
#
loop_
_entity.id
_entity.type
_entity.pdbx_description
1 polymer ?
#
loop_
_entity_poly.entity_id
_entity_poly.type
_entity_poly.pdbx_seq_one_letter_code
_entity_poly.pdbx_strand_id
1 'polypeptide(L)'
;MRRFAFFVFLSLSGVAQAADIVAVERAIVEGTNRFRHEQGVGSVRPDSMLDRTAHEFAEYLARTDRFDHGADGRTPAIRARAHGYDYCLVAENIAYQFDSRGFTTSALARELVQGWKDSPGHRRNMLEARAVDTGVAVVQSRHSGRFYAVQMFGRRRAACR
;
A
#
# COMPACT_ATOMS: atom_id res chain seq x y z
N MET A 1 -46.66 13.21 -44.10
CA MET A 1 -46.47 12.28 -43.00
C MET A 1 -45.02 12.37 -42.52
N ARG A 2 -44.76 13.05 -41.39
CA ARG A 2 -43.40 13.20 -40.82
C ARG A 2 -43.17 12.06 -39.81
N ARG A 3 -42.20 11.19 -40.10
CA ARG A 3 -41.79 10.12 -39.19
C ARG A 3 -40.82 10.70 -38.16
N PHE A 4 -41.21 10.77 -36.88
CA PHE A 4 -40.33 11.07 -35.76
C PHE A 4 -39.58 9.79 -35.40
N ALA A 5 -38.24 9.79 -35.54
CA ALA A 5 -37.37 8.74 -35.02
C ALA A 5 -37.07 9.06 -33.56
N PHE A 6 -37.51 8.20 -32.64
CA PHE A 6 -37.15 8.24 -31.23
C PHE A 6 -35.78 7.60 -31.06
N PHE A 7 -34.77 8.43 -30.74
CA PHE A 7 -33.47 7.91 -30.29
C PHE A 7 -33.56 7.63 -28.80
N VAL A 8 -33.55 6.35 -28.44
CA VAL A 8 -33.37 5.92 -27.03
C VAL A 8 -31.89 5.97 -26.72
N PHE A 9 -31.48 6.95 -25.93
CA PHE A 9 -30.15 6.96 -25.32
C PHE A 9 -30.11 5.94 -24.19
N LEU A 10 -29.50 4.79 -24.41
CA LEU A 10 -29.13 3.84 -23.38
C LEU A 10 -27.95 4.44 -22.59
N SER A 11 -28.19 5.03 -21.43
CA SER A 11 -27.13 5.41 -20.50
C SER A 11 -26.59 4.14 -19.85
N LEU A 12 -25.40 3.70 -20.27
CA LEU A 12 -24.63 2.72 -19.54
C LEU A 12 -24.17 3.37 -18.22
N SER A 13 -24.89 3.10 -17.16
CA SER A 13 -24.42 3.38 -15.81
C SER A 13 -23.29 2.40 -15.51
N GLY A 14 -22.04 2.83 -15.70
CA GLY A 14 -20.87 2.07 -15.32
C GLY A 14 -20.88 1.89 -13.79
N VAL A 15 -21.13 0.66 -13.34
CA VAL A 15 -20.94 0.29 -11.93
C VAL A 15 -19.44 0.45 -11.63
N ALA A 16 -19.07 1.36 -10.76
CA ALA A 16 -17.69 1.50 -10.32
C ALA A 16 -17.25 0.16 -9.70
N GLN A 17 -16.32 -0.53 -10.35
CA GLN A 17 -15.79 -1.79 -9.86
C GLN A 17 -14.99 -1.52 -8.59
N ALA A 18 -15.30 -2.27 -7.51
CA ALA A 18 -14.55 -2.20 -6.26
C ALA A 18 -13.06 -2.49 -6.49
N ALA A 19 -12.19 -1.86 -5.69
CA ALA A 19 -10.75 -2.04 -5.82
C ALA A 19 -10.36 -3.52 -5.62
N ASP A 20 -9.62 -4.06 -6.57
CA ASP A 20 -8.92 -5.34 -6.43
C ASP A 20 -7.69 -5.12 -5.55
N ILE A 21 -7.73 -5.59 -4.31
CA ILE A 21 -6.69 -5.34 -3.30
C ILE A 21 -5.34 -5.93 -3.71
N VAL A 22 -5.30 -7.13 -4.29
CA VAL A 22 -4.05 -7.74 -4.77
C VAL A 22 -3.43 -6.90 -5.88
N ALA A 23 -4.25 -6.38 -6.78
CA ALA A 23 -3.78 -5.49 -7.83
C ALA A 23 -3.36 -4.11 -7.27
N VAL A 24 -4.00 -3.60 -6.19
CA VAL A 24 -3.57 -2.38 -5.48
C VAL A 24 -2.17 -2.56 -4.87
N GLU A 25 -1.94 -3.65 -4.15
CA GLU A 25 -0.65 -3.94 -3.51
C GLU A 25 0.49 -4.04 -4.54
N ARG A 26 0.25 -4.75 -5.64
CA ARG A 26 1.19 -4.80 -6.76
C ARG A 26 1.46 -3.41 -7.35
N ALA A 27 0.42 -2.62 -7.59
CA ALA A 27 0.55 -1.26 -8.13
C ALA A 27 1.30 -0.31 -7.19
N ILE A 28 1.20 -0.52 -5.85
CA ILE A 28 1.98 0.20 -4.85
C ILE A 28 3.48 -0.12 -5.01
N VAL A 29 3.86 -1.40 -5.14
CA VAL A 29 5.27 -1.80 -5.36
C VAL A 29 5.80 -1.18 -6.66
N GLU A 30 5.03 -1.26 -7.75
CA GLU A 30 5.39 -0.68 -9.04
C GLU A 30 5.56 0.84 -8.95
N GLY A 31 4.62 1.54 -8.29
CA GLY A 31 4.66 2.98 -8.08
C GLY A 31 5.87 3.41 -7.22
N THR A 32 6.17 2.65 -6.17
CA THR A 32 7.36 2.84 -5.34
C THR A 32 8.63 2.68 -6.16
N ASN A 33 8.75 1.61 -6.94
CA ASN A 33 9.94 1.36 -7.76
C ASN A 33 10.12 2.39 -8.87
N ARG A 34 9.04 2.86 -9.49
CA ARG A 34 9.10 3.97 -10.45
C ARG A 34 9.66 5.22 -9.80
N PHE A 35 9.14 5.58 -8.61
CA PHE A 35 9.64 6.73 -7.86
C PHE A 35 11.11 6.57 -7.46
N ARG A 36 11.53 5.40 -6.99
CA ARG A 36 12.94 5.10 -6.67
C ARG A 36 13.84 5.30 -7.90
N HIS A 37 13.43 4.76 -9.05
CA HIS A 37 14.16 4.91 -10.31
C HIS A 37 14.26 6.39 -10.74
N GLU A 38 13.19 7.17 -10.65
CA GLU A 38 13.17 8.62 -10.94
C GLU A 38 14.17 9.39 -10.06
N GLN A 39 14.47 8.87 -8.87
CA GLN A 39 15.42 9.48 -7.91
C GLN A 39 16.80 8.80 -7.94
N GLY A 40 17.09 7.94 -8.90
CA GLY A 40 18.39 7.27 -9.05
C GLY A 40 18.66 6.18 -8.01
N VAL A 41 17.63 5.65 -7.35
CA VAL A 41 17.73 4.61 -6.32
C VAL A 41 17.32 3.25 -6.90
N GLY A 42 18.03 2.17 -6.52
CA GLY A 42 17.73 0.81 -6.98
C GLY A 42 16.36 0.31 -6.53
N SER A 43 15.71 -0.54 -7.33
CA SER A 43 14.41 -1.12 -7.03
C SER A 43 14.42 -2.01 -5.80
N VAL A 44 13.28 -2.08 -5.11
CA VAL A 44 12.98 -3.09 -4.09
C VAL A 44 12.16 -4.23 -4.70
N ARG A 45 12.29 -5.43 -4.16
CA ARG A 45 11.55 -6.63 -4.59
C ARG A 45 10.65 -7.15 -3.47
N PRO A 46 9.50 -7.72 -3.79
CA PRO A 46 8.63 -8.35 -2.80
C PRO A 46 9.35 -9.46 -2.02
N ASP A 47 9.13 -9.48 -0.70
CA ASP A 47 9.61 -10.51 0.21
C ASP A 47 8.45 -11.04 1.06
N SER A 48 8.21 -12.33 1.01
CA SER A 48 7.04 -12.97 1.64
C SER A 48 6.99 -12.83 3.16
N MET A 49 8.11 -12.63 3.85
CA MET A 49 8.13 -12.39 5.29
C MET A 49 7.71 -10.96 5.60
N LEU A 50 8.14 -9.99 4.78
CA LEU A 50 7.70 -8.60 4.88
C LEU A 50 6.24 -8.44 4.44
N ASP A 51 5.77 -9.20 3.44
CA ASP A 51 4.34 -9.22 3.06
C ASP A 51 3.47 -9.68 4.23
N ARG A 52 3.84 -10.81 4.88
CA ARG A 52 3.11 -11.28 6.08
C ARG A 52 3.17 -10.27 7.23
N THR A 53 4.32 -9.61 7.41
CA THR A 53 4.47 -8.56 8.43
C THR A 53 3.53 -7.37 8.17
N ALA A 54 3.48 -6.91 6.91
CA ALA A 54 2.60 -5.83 6.49
C ALA A 54 1.12 -6.21 6.65
N HIS A 55 0.77 -7.45 6.26
CA HIS A 55 -0.61 -7.93 6.28
C HIS A 55 -1.16 -8.04 7.71
N GLU A 56 -0.42 -8.69 8.62
CA GLU A 56 -0.83 -8.80 10.04
C GLU A 56 -1.07 -7.41 10.64
N PHE A 57 -0.20 -6.45 10.33
CA PHE A 57 -0.34 -5.13 10.90
C PHE A 57 -1.46 -4.31 10.23
N ALA A 58 -1.63 -4.40 8.91
CA ALA A 58 -2.74 -3.75 8.21
C ALA A 58 -4.10 -4.28 8.70
N GLU A 59 -4.22 -5.61 8.93
CA GLU A 59 -5.41 -6.20 9.54
C GLU A 59 -5.68 -5.67 10.95
N TYR A 60 -4.61 -5.52 11.77
CA TYR A 60 -4.75 -4.93 13.11
C TYR A 60 -5.28 -3.50 13.04
N LEU A 61 -4.69 -2.64 12.18
CA LEU A 61 -5.12 -1.26 11.99
C LEU A 61 -6.59 -1.20 11.51
N ALA A 62 -6.94 -2.03 10.51
CA ALA A 62 -8.30 -2.06 9.95
C ALA A 62 -9.36 -2.56 10.95
N ARG A 63 -9.01 -3.51 11.83
CA ARG A 63 -9.91 -4.04 12.85
C ARG A 63 -10.13 -3.06 14.00
N THR A 64 -9.12 -2.28 14.35
CA THR A 64 -9.15 -1.41 15.54
C THR A 64 -9.38 0.06 15.22
N ASP A 65 -9.25 0.46 13.95
CA ASP A 65 -9.19 1.86 13.47
C ASP A 65 -8.17 2.73 14.21
N ARG A 66 -7.13 2.10 14.84
CA ARG A 66 -6.03 2.79 15.50
C ARG A 66 -4.90 3.00 14.50
N PHE A 67 -4.53 4.26 14.27
CA PHE A 67 -3.53 4.64 13.28
C PHE A 67 -2.26 5.17 13.96
N ASP A 68 -1.35 4.25 14.26
CA ASP A 68 -0.05 4.52 14.87
C ASP A 68 0.89 3.34 14.59
N HIS A 69 2.20 3.58 14.38
CA HIS A 69 3.21 2.54 14.13
C HIS A 69 3.35 1.52 15.28
N GLY A 70 3.01 1.93 16.48
CA GLY A 70 3.02 1.09 17.69
C GLY A 70 1.64 0.64 18.16
N ALA A 71 0.60 0.76 17.31
CA ALA A 71 -0.80 0.51 17.71
C ALA A 71 -1.03 -0.87 18.35
N ASP A 72 -0.26 -1.89 17.95
CA ASP A 72 -0.31 -3.27 18.45
C ASP A 72 0.67 -3.54 19.61
N GLY A 73 1.34 -2.50 20.13
CA GLY A 73 2.35 -2.60 21.19
C GLY A 73 3.73 -3.07 20.71
N ARG A 74 3.93 -3.27 19.41
CA ARG A 74 5.20 -3.71 18.82
C ARG A 74 5.77 -2.66 17.87
N THR A 75 7.10 -2.66 17.71
CA THR A 75 7.75 -1.89 16.67
C THR A 75 7.73 -2.65 15.33
N PRO A 76 7.88 -1.97 14.17
CA PRO A 76 8.03 -2.61 12.87
C PRO A 76 9.14 -3.67 12.86
N ALA A 77 10.22 -3.41 13.55
CA ALA A 77 11.36 -4.31 13.69
C ALA A 77 11.01 -5.60 14.46
N ILE A 78 10.22 -5.51 15.51
CA ILE A 78 9.73 -6.68 16.27
C ILE A 78 8.79 -7.51 15.41
N ARG A 79 7.85 -6.87 14.69
CA ARG A 79 6.93 -7.56 13.76
C ARG A 79 7.69 -8.33 12.67
N ALA A 80 8.67 -7.68 12.02
CA ALA A 80 9.46 -8.31 10.97
C ALA A 80 10.20 -9.55 11.49
N ARG A 81 10.82 -9.48 12.69
CA ARG A 81 11.46 -10.65 13.31
C ARG A 81 10.48 -11.77 13.64
N ALA A 82 9.29 -11.44 14.12
CA ALA A 82 8.27 -12.44 14.44
C ALA A 82 7.87 -13.27 13.21
N HIS A 83 7.97 -12.70 12.01
CA HIS A 83 7.76 -13.39 10.73
C HIS A 83 9.03 -13.99 10.13
N GLY A 84 10.14 -14.01 10.87
CA GLY A 84 11.39 -14.63 10.44
C GLY A 84 12.29 -13.77 9.55
N TYR A 85 11.97 -12.48 9.38
CA TYR A 85 12.82 -11.57 8.61
C TYR A 85 13.99 -11.10 9.49
N ASP A 86 15.14 -11.81 9.40
CA ASP A 86 16.38 -11.40 10.06
C ASP A 86 17.05 -10.28 9.23
N TYR A 87 17.16 -9.11 9.83
CA TYR A 87 17.47 -7.86 9.13
C TYR A 87 18.67 -7.12 9.74
N CYS A 88 19.27 -6.27 8.92
CA CYS A 88 20.10 -5.14 9.34
C CYS A 88 19.43 -3.79 9.07
N LEU A 89 18.34 -3.80 8.29
CA LEU A 89 17.53 -2.62 8.02
C LEU A 89 16.05 -3.01 7.95
N VAL A 90 15.20 -2.26 8.66
CA VAL A 90 13.74 -2.28 8.52
C VAL A 90 13.22 -0.85 8.65
N ALA A 91 12.30 -0.48 7.77
CA ALA A 91 11.51 0.75 7.84
C ALA A 91 10.06 0.46 7.47
N GLU A 92 9.14 1.30 7.91
CA GLU A 92 7.70 1.12 7.69
C GLU A 92 7.05 2.43 7.28
N ASN A 93 6.19 2.36 6.28
CA ASN A 93 5.23 3.39 5.94
C ASN A 93 3.83 2.87 6.24
N ILE A 94 2.99 3.69 6.89
CA ILE A 94 1.57 3.43 7.04
C ILE A 94 0.77 4.58 6.45
N ALA A 95 -0.41 4.27 5.91
CA ALA A 95 -1.37 5.25 5.42
C ALA A 95 -2.78 4.72 5.56
N TYR A 96 -3.77 5.60 5.48
CA TYR A 96 -5.13 5.19 5.18
C TYR A 96 -5.74 6.14 4.14
N GLN A 97 -6.73 5.62 3.39
CA GLN A 97 -7.55 6.38 2.46
C GLN A 97 -9.02 6.09 2.70
N PHE A 98 -9.87 7.08 2.43
CA PHE A 98 -11.32 6.94 2.50
C PHE A 98 -11.98 7.80 1.42
N ASP A 99 -12.87 7.21 0.65
CA ASP A 99 -13.83 7.92 -0.22
C ASP A 99 -15.17 7.19 -0.11
N SER A 100 -16.23 7.92 0.20
CA SER A 100 -17.59 7.37 0.34
C SER A 100 -18.14 6.76 -0.95
N ARG A 101 -17.58 7.13 -2.11
CA ARG A 101 -17.90 6.55 -3.43
C ARG A 101 -17.10 5.29 -3.73
N GLY A 102 -16.14 4.92 -2.84
CA GLY A 102 -15.16 3.87 -3.06
C GLY A 102 -14.01 4.29 -3.98
N PHE A 103 -13.10 3.35 -4.21
CA PHE A 103 -11.94 3.55 -5.06
C PHE A 103 -11.92 2.54 -6.22
N THR A 104 -11.41 2.97 -7.36
CA THR A 104 -10.85 2.04 -8.34
C THR A 104 -9.47 1.58 -7.87
N THR A 105 -9.02 0.41 -8.33
CA THR A 105 -7.68 -0.14 -8.03
C THR A 105 -6.57 0.88 -8.29
N SER A 106 -6.57 1.52 -9.45
CA SER A 106 -5.54 2.49 -9.83
C SER A 106 -5.59 3.79 -9.00
N ALA A 107 -6.79 4.25 -8.63
CA ALA A 107 -6.93 5.45 -7.81
C ALA A 107 -6.38 5.22 -6.40
N LEU A 108 -6.78 4.11 -5.74
CA LEU A 108 -6.31 3.80 -4.39
C LEU A 108 -4.79 3.66 -4.32
N ALA A 109 -4.20 2.88 -5.23
CA ALA A 109 -2.75 2.72 -5.26
C ALA A 109 -2.02 4.04 -5.48
N ARG A 110 -2.48 4.86 -6.43
CA ARG A 110 -1.90 6.17 -6.73
C ARG A 110 -1.95 7.10 -5.52
N GLU A 111 -3.09 7.21 -4.84
CA GLU A 111 -3.25 8.10 -3.70
C GLU A 111 -2.38 7.68 -2.51
N LEU A 112 -2.28 6.37 -2.23
CA LEU A 112 -1.41 5.84 -1.18
C LEU A 112 0.07 6.17 -1.48
N VAL A 113 0.55 5.86 -2.70
CA VAL A 113 1.93 6.15 -3.11
C VAL A 113 2.21 7.64 -3.10
N GLN A 114 1.28 8.47 -3.59
CA GLN A 114 1.46 9.92 -3.59
C GLN A 114 1.50 10.47 -2.17
N GLY A 115 0.62 10.04 -1.28
CA GLY A 115 0.63 10.46 0.11
C GLY A 115 1.96 10.15 0.82
N TRP A 116 2.57 8.99 0.54
CA TRP A 116 3.90 8.68 1.06
C TRP A 116 5.01 9.52 0.42
N LYS A 117 4.91 9.84 -0.87
CA LYS A 117 5.88 10.73 -1.55
C LYS A 117 5.85 12.16 -0.97
N ASP A 118 4.69 12.64 -0.58
CA ASP A 118 4.48 14.00 -0.07
C ASP A 118 4.86 14.15 1.42
N SER A 119 4.91 13.03 2.16
CA SER A 119 5.33 13.01 3.57
C SER A 119 6.86 12.85 3.68
N PRO A 120 7.60 13.81 4.28
CA PRO A 120 9.06 13.73 4.37
C PRO A 120 9.59 12.46 5.04
N GLY A 121 8.90 11.95 6.06
CA GLY A 121 9.27 10.71 6.76
C GLY A 121 9.10 9.48 5.88
N HIS A 122 7.92 9.32 5.29
CA HIS A 122 7.61 8.21 4.41
C HIS A 122 8.45 8.24 3.13
N ARG A 123 8.65 9.42 2.55
CA ARG A 123 9.54 9.62 1.40
C ARG A 123 10.96 9.13 1.67
N ARG A 124 11.53 9.43 2.85
CA ARG A 124 12.87 8.92 3.22
C ARG A 124 12.91 7.40 3.23
N ASN A 125 11.87 6.75 3.78
CA ASN A 125 11.79 5.28 3.78
C ASN A 125 11.69 4.73 2.35
N MET A 126 10.87 5.33 1.48
CA MET A 126 10.78 4.94 0.07
C MET A 126 12.12 5.06 -0.66
N LEU A 127 12.95 6.05 -0.30
CA LEU A 127 14.24 6.33 -0.93
C LEU A 127 15.44 5.77 -0.17
N GLU A 128 15.24 4.96 0.88
CA GLU A 128 16.35 4.30 1.58
C GLU A 128 17.12 3.41 0.59
N ALA A 129 18.34 3.84 0.24
CA ALA A 129 19.14 3.21 -0.81
C ALA A 129 19.57 1.79 -0.44
N ARG A 130 19.71 1.49 0.86
CA ARG A 130 20.09 0.16 1.35
C ARG A 130 18.95 -0.84 1.34
N ALA A 131 17.69 -0.38 1.26
CA ALA A 131 16.54 -1.28 1.16
C ALA A 131 16.55 -2.00 -0.18
N VAL A 132 16.39 -3.32 -0.14
CA VAL A 132 16.34 -4.21 -1.32
C VAL A 132 15.09 -5.06 -1.36
N ASP A 133 14.42 -5.21 -0.21
CA ASP A 133 13.20 -6.00 -0.06
C ASP A 133 12.05 -5.08 0.38
N THR A 134 10.82 -5.43 -0.01
CA THR A 134 9.59 -4.75 0.42
C THR A 134 8.48 -5.76 0.67
N GLY A 135 7.54 -5.39 1.54
CA GLY A 135 6.26 -6.07 1.70
C GLY A 135 5.14 -5.06 1.76
N VAL A 136 4.02 -5.33 1.13
CA VAL A 136 2.88 -4.41 1.07
C VAL A 136 1.60 -5.15 1.41
N ALA A 137 0.74 -4.51 2.21
CA ALA A 137 -0.62 -4.97 2.44
C ALA A 137 -1.59 -3.79 2.50
N VAL A 138 -2.80 -4.03 2.00
CA VAL A 138 -3.92 -3.09 2.08
C VAL A 138 -5.14 -3.83 2.61
N VAL A 139 -5.76 -3.33 3.68
CA VAL A 139 -6.95 -3.94 4.30
C VAL A 139 -8.01 -2.88 4.53
N GLN A 140 -9.25 -3.16 4.11
CA GLN A 140 -10.37 -2.26 4.37
C GLN A 140 -10.98 -2.55 5.74
N SER A 141 -11.13 -1.51 6.58
CA SER A 141 -11.89 -1.58 7.81
C SER A 141 -13.38 -1.77 7.50
N ARG A 142 -13.98 -2.79 8.09
CA ARG A 142 -15.43 -3.04 8.01
C ARG A 142 -16.23 -2.03 8.85
N HIS A 143 -15.57 -1.35 9.78
CA HIS A 143 -16.20 -0.39 10.69
C HIS A 143 -16.21 1.02 10.10
N SER A 144 -15.02 1.53 9.68
CA SER A 144 -14.89 2.89 9.17
C SER A 144 -14.93 3.00 7.64
N GLY A 145 -14.80 1.88 6.93
CA GLY A 145 -14.66 1.86 5.46
C GLY A 145 -13.28 2.33 4.96
N ARG A 146 -12.36 2.72 5.85
CA ARG A 146 -11.00 3.15 5.50
C ARG A 146 -10.18 1.99 4.95
N PHE A 147 -9.37 2.26 3.94
CA PHE A 147 -8.34 1.35 3.46
C PHE A 147 -7.03 1.65 4.18
N TYR A 148 -6.60 0.79 5.07
CA TYR A 148 -5.31 0.87 5.75
C TYR A 148 -4.25 0.19 4.91
N ALA A 149 -3.14 0.88 4.68
CA ALA A 149 -2.01 0.39 3.92
C ALA A 149 -0.75 0.39 4.78
N VAL A 150 0.01 -0.69 4.69
CA VAL A 150 1.33 -0.85 5.31
C VAL A 150 2.32 -1.21 4.22
N GLN A 151 3.45 -0.50 4.17
CA GLN A 151 4.58 -0.87 3.32
C GLN A 151 5.82 -1.02 4.19
N MET A 152 6.39 -2.22 4.19
CA MET A 152 7.66 -2.54 4.82
C MET A 152 8.80 -2.41 3.82
N PHE A 153 9.93 -1.91 4.29
CA PHE A 153 11.20 -1.91 3.56
C PHE A 153 12.24 -2.65 4.38
N GLY A 154 13.10 -3.42 3.74
CA GLY A 154 14.07 -4.21 4.45
C GLY A 154 15.35 -4.51 3.70
N ARG A 155 16.38 -4.92 4.48
CA ARG A 155 17.57 -5.59 4.01
C ARG A 155 17.91 -6.73 4.96
N ARG A 156 18.05 -7.93 4.45
CA ARG A 156 18.40 -9.10 5.25
C ARG A 156 19.81 -8.97 5.81
N ARG A 157 20.05 -9.43 7.04
CA ARG A 157 21.35 -9.38 7.71
C ARG A 157 22.46 -10.04 6.88
N ALA A 158 22.18 -11.14 6.23
CA ALA A 158 23.13 -11.84 5.38
C ALA A 158 23.66 -10.97 4.20
N ALA A 159 22.88 -9.96 3.78
CA ALA A 159 23.24 -9.05 2.69
C ALA A 159 23.95 -7.76 3.17
N CYS A 160 24.28 -7.65 4.47
CA CYS A 160 24.89 -6.46 5.09
C CYS A 160 26.38 -6.64 5.43
N ARG A 161 26.98 -7.70 4.89
CA ARG A 161 28.42 -7.98 5.06
C ARG A 161 29.24 -7.28 4.01
#